data_7a801fbc6e2ea436dacd6e8d0ff077ab
#
_entry.id   7a801fbc6e2ea436dacd6e8d0ff077ab
#
_cell.length_a   1.000
_cell.length_b   1.000
_cell.length_c   1.000
_cell.angle_alpha   90.00
_cell.angle_beta   90.00
_cell.angle_gamma   90.00
#
_symmetry.space_group_name_H-M   'P 1'
#
loop_
_entity.id
_entity.type
_entity.pdbx_description
1 polymer ?
#
loop_
_entity_poly.entity_id
_entity_poly.type
_entity_poly.pdbx_seq_one_letter_code
_entity_poly.pdbx_strand_id
1 'polypeptide(L)'
;MITIDNYLDSHYIHRSNWLRAAVLGANDGIISISSLAIGVAAASSSREPIILASVAGLVAGALSMAAGEYVSVSSQTDTEKADIEREAKELKEMPVDELNILAQIYERRGLTKETAMQVAIELTEKDALGAHIRDELGINEISQANPIQAAIASGTAFTVGGLFPLLVILFAPVKGMEYWLYGFTILSLIILGVIAAKTGGSSIKKAIIRITIWGTLAMGLSAFVGYLFGIRV
;
A
#
# COMPACT_ATOMS: atom_id res chain seq x y z
N MET A 1 -13.77 -7.67 32.08
CA MET A 1 -14.94 -7.57 31.20
C MET A 1 -14.43 -7.19 29.84
N ILE A 2 -14.59 -8.01 28.80
CA ILE A 2 -14.17 -7.67 27.44
C ILE A 2 -15.24 -6.74 26.87
N THR A 3 -14.91 -5.48 26.67
CA THR A 3 -15.79 -4.56 25.93
C THR A 3 -15.60 -4.78 24.43
N ILE A 4 -16.62 -4.48 23.64
CA ILE A 4 -16.59 -4.66 22.18
C ILE A 4 -15.45 -3.85 21.54
N ASP A 5 -15.19 -2.65 22.07
CA ASP A 5 -14.13 -1.77 21.61
C ASP A 5 -12.74 -2.39 21.81
N ASN A 6 -12.44 -2.93 23.00
CA ASN A 6 -11.18 -3.63 23.28
C ASN A 6 -11.00 -4.92 22.47
N TYR A 7 -12.09 -5.55 22.05
CA TYR A 7 -12.06 -6.75 21.20
C TYR A 7 -11.77 -6.38 19.75
N LEU A 8 -12.40 -5.33 19.23
CA LEU A 8 -12.20 -4.86 17.86
C LEU A 8 -10.80 -4.31 17.65
N ASP A 9 -10.23 -3.56 18.60
CA ASP A 9 -8.87 -3.01 18.53
C ASP A 9 -7.77 -4.08 18.44
N SER A 10 -8.07 -5.33 18.81
CA SER A 10 -7.12 -6.44 18.73
C SER A 10 -6.91 -6.98 17.30
N HIS A 11 -7.78 -6.64 16.36
CA HIS A 11 -7.72 -7.16 14.98
C HIS A 11 -6.73 -6.37 14.11
N TYR A 12 -5.92 -7.09 13.31
CA TYR A 12 -4.91 -6.52 12.39
C TYR A 12 -5.50 -5.61 11.31
N ILE A 13 -6.80 -5.76 11.00
CA ILE A 13 -7.46 -5.01 9.93
C ILE A 13 -7.49 -3.49 10.19
N HIS A 14 -7.49 -3.07 11.46
CA HIS A 14 -7.47 -1.66 11.85
C HIS A 14 -6.13 -0.94 11.58
N ARG A 15 -5.06 -1.69 11.28
CA ARG A 15 -3.72 -1.14 11.00
C ARG A 15 -3.40 -1.02 9.52
N SER A 16 -4.38 -1.26 8.63
CA SER A 16 -4.06 -1.68 7.26
C SER A 16 -3.59 -0.59 6.29
N ASN A 17 -4.12 0.64 6.35
CA ASN A 17 -3.91 1.61 5.27
C ASN A 17 -2.52 2.25 5.24
N TRP A 18 -2.10 2.92 6.31
CA TRP A 18 -0.77 3.53 6.37
C TRP A 18 0.36 2.49 6.38
N LEU A 19 0.13 1.33 7.03
CA LEU A 19 1.09 0.23 7.07
C LEU A 19 1.31 -0.35 5.67
N ARG A 20 0.24 -0.52 4.90
CA ARG A 20 0.33 -0.97 3.51
C ARG A 20 1.15 0.01 2.67
N ALA A 21 0.87 1.31 2.77
CA ALA A 21 1.62 2.36 2.07
C ALA A 21 3.10 2.35 2.46
N ALA A 22 3.42 2.21 3.76
CA ALA A 22 4.79 2.15 4.25
C ALA A 22 5.52 0.88 3.77
N VAL A 23 4.90 -0.29 3.84
CA VAL A 23 5.51 -1.55 3.36
C VAL A 23 5.73 -1.51 1.85
N LEU A 24 4.75 -0.98 1.08
CA LEU A 24 4.86 -0.82 -0.36
C LEU A 24 5.99 0.15 -0.71
N GLY A 25 6.04 1.32 -0.07
CA GLY A 25 7.09 2.31 -0.28
C GLY A 25 8.49 1.75 0.03
N ALA A 26 8.68 1.10 1.19
CA ALA A 26 9.97 0.53 1.57
C ALA A 26 10.42 -0.59 0.60
N ASN A 27 9.50 -1.48 0.21
CA ASN A 27 9.78 -2.54 -0.75
C ASN A 27 10.19 -1.99 -2.11
N ASP A 28 9.47 -0.99 -2.60
CA ASP A 28 9.77 -0.36 -3.88
C ASP A 28 11.09 0.43 -3.82
N GLY A 29 11.35 1.18 -2.74
CA GLY A 29 12.62 1.87 -2.54
C GLY A 29 13.82 0.93 -2.56
N ILE A 30 13.74 -0.22 -1.87
CA ILE A 30 14.79 -1.24 -1.87
C ILE A 30 14.99 -1.81 -3.28
N ILE A 31 13.93 -2.27 -3.93
CA ILE A 31 14.01 -2.96 -5.24
C ILE A 31 14.39 -1.98 -6.33
N SER A 32 13.74 -0.82 -6.41
CA SER A 32 13.92 0.14 -7.51
C SER A 32 15.33 0.73 -7.52
N ILE A 33 15.85 1.15 -6.35
CA ILE A 33 17.19 1.73 -6.27
C ILE A 33 18.27 0.65 -6.46
N SER A 34 18.08 -0.56 -5.92
CA SER A 34 19.01 -1.67 -6.17
C SER A 34 19.04 -2.08 -7.65
N SER A 35 17.87 -2.19 -8.28
CA SER A 35 17.75 -2.57 -9.69
C SER A 35 18.40 -1.53 -10.59
N LEU A 36 18.14 -0.24 -10.34
CA LEU A 36 18.77 0.86 -11.06
C LEU A 36 20.29 0.84 -10.90
N ALA A 37 20.76 0.69 -9.66
CA ALA A 37 22.19 0.63 -9.36
C ALA A 37 22.88 -0.57 -10.03
N ILE A 38 22.27 -1.76 -9.99
CA ILE A 38 22.80 -2.98 -10.65
C ILE A 38 22.82 -2.79 -12.16
N GLY A 39 21.77 -2.21 -12.76
CA GLY A 39 21.72 -1.94 -14.19
C GLY A 39 22.84 -1.00 -14.65
N VAL A 40 23.07 0.09 -13.91
CA VAL A 40 24.18 1.03 -14.22
C VAL A 40 25.54 0.42 -13.93
N ALA A 41 25.69 -0.36 -12.84
CA ALA A 41 26.95 -1.05 -12.51
C ALA A 41 27.35 -2.10 -13.57
N ALA A 42 26.37 -2.78 -14.18
CA ALA A 42 26.61 -3.71 -15.27
C ALA A 42 27.06 -3.02 -16.59
N ALA A 43 26.75 -1.72 -16.75
CA ALA A 43 27.12 -0.92 -17.91
C ALA A 43 28.36 -0.04 -17.69
N SER A 44 28.77 0.21 -16.45
CA SER A 44 29.82 1.17 -16.09
C SER A 44 30.86 0.57 -15.14
N SER A 45 32.12 0.92 -15.36
CA SER A 45 33.25 0.53 -14.49
C SER A 45 33.61 1.58 -13.42
N SER A 46 32.86 2.70 -13.35
CA SER A 46 33.08 3.76 -12.34
C SER A 46 31.90 3.92 -11.40
N ARG A 47 32.17 4.44 -10.18
CA ARG A 47 31.19 4.59 -9.13
C ARG A 47 30.27 5.81 -9.32
N GLU A 48 30.80 6.88 -9.90
CA GLU A 48 30.09 8.17 -10.00
C GLU A 48 28.75 8.07 -10.75
N PRO A 49 28.66 7.43 -11.93
CA PRO A 49 27.39 7.25 -12.62
C PRO A 49 26.38 6.44 -11.80
N ILE A 50 26.86 5.44 -11.03
CA ILE A 50 26.00 4.59 -10.19
C ILE A 50 25.41 5.42 -9.05
N ILE A 51 26.23 6.24 -8.37
CA ILE A 51 25.78 7.14 -7.30
C ILE A 51 24.78 8.14 -7.88
N LEU A 52 25.13 8.83 -8.97
CA LEU A 52 24.29 9.87 -9.55
C LEU A 52 22.91 9.33 -9.95
N ALA A 53 22.90 8.22 -10.67
CA ALA A 53 21.65 7.58 -11.09
C ALA A 53 20.80 7.14 -9.87
N SER A 54 21.44 6.53 -8.87
CA SER A 54 20.74 6.04 -7.68
C SER A 54 20.20 7.16 -6.80
N VAL A 55 20.94 8.26 -6.61
CA VAL A 55 20.44 9.43 -5.86
C VAL A 55 19.32 10.12 -6.61
N ALA A 56 19.47 10.35 -7.91
CA ALA A 56 18.40 10.91 -8.75
C ALA A 56 17.15 10.02 -8.74
N GLY A 57 17.34 8.70 -8.86
CA GLY A 57 16.28 7.71 -8.79
C GLY A 57 15.58 7.69 -7.42
N LEU A 58 16.35 7.85 -6.33
CA LEU A 58 15.78 7.93 -4.97
C LEU A 58 14.86 9.15 -4.81
N VAL A 59 15.34 10.32 -5.22
CA VAL A 59 14.55 11.57 -5.13
C VAL A 59 13.31 11.49 -6.01
N ALA A 60 13.47 11.09 -7.27
CA ALA A 60 12.36 10.97 -8.22
C ALA A 60 11.34 9.91 -7.77
N GLY A 61 11.81 8.75 -7.31
CA GLY A 61 10.97 7.66 -6.83
C GLY A 61 10.20 8.02 -5.56
N ALA A 62 10.86 8.66 -4.58
CA ALA A 62 10.21 9.09 -3.35
C ALA A 62 9.09 10.12 -3.61
N LEU A 63 9.34 11.10 -4.47
CA LEU A 63 8.34 12.09 -4.86
C LEU A 63 7.21 11.46 -5.69
N SER A 64 7.53 10.55 -6.62
CA SER A 64 6.53 9.84 -7.42
C SER A 64 5.62 8.97 -6.55
N MET A 65 6.21 8.22 -5.60
CA MET A 65 5.45 7.39 -4.65
C MET A 65 4.55 8.24 -3.75
N ALA A 66 5.07 9.36 -3.20
CA ALA A 66 4.27 10.26 -2.39
C ALA A 66 3.11 10.89 -3.18
N ALA A 67 3.39 11.38 -4.39
CA ALA A 67 2.39 11.99 -5.25
C ALA A 67 1.35 10.97 -5.72
N GLY A 68 1.77 9.78 -6.12
CA GLY A 68 0.89 8.70 -6.55
C GLY A 68 -0.06 8.25 -5.45
N GLU A 69 0.45 8.06 -4.23
CA GLU A 69 -0.38 7.70 -3.07
C GLU A 69 -1.35 8.84 -2.70
N TYR A 70 -0.89 10.10 -2.71
CA TYR A 70 -1.75 11.25 -2.48
C TYR A 70 -2.92 11.30 -3.47
N VAL A 71 -2.62 11.20 -4.77
CA VAL A 71 -3.65 11.26 -5.82
C VAL A 71 -4.61 10.09 -5.73
N SER A 72 -4.10 8.88 -5.51
CA SER A 72 -4.92 7.66 -5.38
C SER A 72 -5.90 7.75 -4.21
N VAL A 73 -5.39 8.12 -3.02
CA VAL A 73 -6.21 8.22 -1.81
C VAL A 73 -7.16 9.42 -1.88
N SER A 74 -6.74 10.55 -2.46
CA SER A 74 -7.64 11.70 -2.69
C SER A 74 -8.79 11.33 -3.63
N SER A 75 -8.49 10.65 -4.73
CA SER A 75 -9.53 10.19 -5.67
C SER A 75 -10.53 9.24 -5.02
N GLN A 76 -10.07 8.33 -4.16
CA GLN A 76 -10.95 7.47 -3.37
C GLN A 76 -11.85 8.29 -2.45
N THR A 77 -11.29 9.25 -1.70
CA THR A 77 -12.04 10.13 -0.79
C THR A 77 -13.07 10.98 -1.54
N ASP A 78 -12.72 11.48 -2.74
CA ASP A 78 -13.65 12.26 -3.56
C ASP A 78 -14.82 11.40 -4.07
N THR A 79 -14.54 10.15 -4.46
CA THR A 79 -15.59 9.18 -4.85
C THR A 79 -16.51 8.86 -3.67
N GLU A 80 -15.95 8.58 -2.49
CA GLU A 80 -16.73 8.31 -1.27
C GLU A 80 -17.64 9.50 -0.92
N LYS A 81 -17.13 10.73 -1.01
CA LYS A 81 -17.94 11.95 -0.77
C LYS A 81 -19.08 12.09 -1.78
N ALA A 82 -18.79 11.86 -3.06
CA ALA A 82 -19.81 11.95 -4.10
C ALA A 82 -20.93 10.91 -3.91
N ASP A 83 -20.57 9.69 -3.50
CA ASP A 83 -21.56 8.63 -3.19
C ASP A 83 -22.37 9.00 -1.94
N ILE A 84 -21.74 9.54 -0.88
CA ILE A 84 -22.45 10.00 0.32
C ILE A 84 -23.42 11.16 -0.01
N GLU A 85 -23.01 12.11 -0.84
CA GLU A 85 -23.88 13.23 -1.25
C GLU A 85 -25.08 12.73 -2.09
N ARG A 86 -24.85 11.75 -2.96
CA ARG A 86 -25.91 11.11 -3.72
C ARG A 86 -26.89 10.40 -2.80
N GLU A 87 -26.41 9.59 -1.87
CA GLU A 87 -27.18 8.85 -0.89
C GLU A 87 -28.05 9.78 -0.03
N ALA A 88 -27.44 10.88 0.46
CA ALA A 88 -28.19 11.88 1.22
C ALA A 88 -29.31 12.56 0.43
N LYS A 89 -29.20 12.61 -0.90
CA LYS A 89 -30.25 13.12 -1.80
C LYS A 89 -31.34 12.08 -2.02
N GLU A 90 -30.96 10.83 -2.30
CA GLU A 90 -31.88 9.70 -2.53
C GLU A 90 -32.76 9.44 -1.29
N LEU A 91 -32.18 9.47 -0.09
CA LEU A 91 -32.92 9.39 1.18
C LEU A 91 -33.97 10.48 1.35
N LYS A 92 -33.77 11.68 0.80
CA LYS A 92 -34.77 12.77 0.82
C LYS A 92 -35.84 12.65 -0.26
N GLU A 93 -35.45 12.19 -1.46
CA GLU A 93 -36.34 12.12 -2.62
C GLU A 93 -37.17 10.84 -2.63
N MET A 94 -36.60 9.72 -2.15
CA MET A 94 -37.22 8.37 -2.22
C MET A 94 -37.13 7.61 -0.89
N PRO A 95 -37.57 8.17 0.25
CA PRO A 95 -37.35 7.58 1.59
C PRO A 95 -37.95 6.18 1.79
N VAL A 96 -39.03 5.85 1.06
CA VAL A 96 -39.66 4.53 1.13
C VAL A 96 -38.85 3.48 0.37
N ASP A 97 -38.29 3.87 -0.77
CA ASP A 97 -37.46 2.96 -1.58
C ASP A 97 -36.14 2.68 -0.86
N GLU A 98 -35.51 3.71 -0.29
CA GLU A 98 -34.28 3.57 0.50
C GLU A 98 -34.47 2.70 1.74
N LEU A 99 -35.58 2.84 2.47
CA LEU A 99 -35.92 1.93 3.57
C LEU A 99 -36.03 0.47 3.10
N ASN A 100 -36.62 0.24 1.93
CA ASN A 100 -36.72 -1.10 1.35
C ASN A 100 -35.35 -1.64 0.90
N ILE A 101 -34.47 -0.79 0.38
CA ILE A 101 -33.11 -1.17 -0.01
C ILE A 101 -32.35 -1.62 1.24
N LEU A 102 -32.38 -0.83 2.32
CA LEU A 102 -31.74 -1.20 3.58
C LEU A 102 -32.28 -2.53 4.13
N ALA A 103 -33.61 -2.74 4.09
CA ALA A 103 -34.20 -4.01 4.49
C ALA A 103 -33.71 -5.19 3.65
N GLN A 104 -33.62 -5.03 2.32
CA GLN A 104 -33.11 -6.06 1.41
C GLN A 104 -31.64 -6.39 1.67
N ILE A 105 -30.79 -5.42 2.08
CA ILE A 105 -29.41 -5.67 2.47
C ILE A 105 -29.37 -6.65 3.67
N TYR A 106 -30.23 -6.45 4.65
CA TYR A 106 -30.31 -7.33 5.82
C TYR A 106 -30.93 -8.70 5.49
N GLU A 107 -31.91 -8.77 4.56
CA GLU A 107 -32.42 -10.06 4.06
C GLU A 107 -31.28 -10.88 3.41
N ARG A 108 -30.44 -10.25 2.57
CA ARG A 108 -29.28 -10.91 1.94
C ARG A 108 -28.23 -11.36 2.96
N ARG A 109 -28.19 -10.72 4.12
CA ARG A 109 -27.34 -11.14 5.27
C ARG A 109 -27.95 -12.30 6.08
N GLY A 110 -29.14 -12.76 5.71
CA GLY A 110 -29.77 -13.96 6.28
C GLY A 110 -30.88 -13.71 7.29
N LEU A 111 -31.35 -12.47 7.45
CA LEU A 111 -32.53 -12.19 8.29
C LEU A 111 -33.82 -12.57 7.54
N THR A 112 -34.87 -12.86 8.30
CA THR A 112 -36.22 -12.97 7.73
C THR A 112 -36.68 -11.60 7.25
N LYS A 113 -37.60 -11.56 6.29
CA LYS A 113 -38.11 -10.31 5.72
C LYS A 113 -38.70 -9.38 6.78
N GLU A 114 -39.42 -9.94 7.73
CA GLU A 114 -40.05 -9.21 8.85
C GLU A 114 -38.97 -8.58 9.75
N THR A 115 -37.97 -9.37 10.15
CA THR A 115 -36.88 -8.90 10.99
C THR A 115 -36.01 -7.88 10.26
N ALA A 116 -35.71 -8.09 8.99
CA ALA A 116 -34.91 -7.17 8.18
C ALA A 116 -35.58 -5.80 8.06
N MET A 117 -36.90 -5.78 7.82
CA MET A 117 -37.67 -4.54 7.76
C MET A 117 -37.68 -3.82 9.13
N GLN A 118 -37.85 -4.55 10.21
CA GLN A 118 -37.82 -3.95 11.55
C GLN A 118 -36.45 -3.32 11.85
N VAL A 119 -35.36 -4.01 11.55
CA VAL A 119 -33.97 -3.48 11.69
C VAL A 119 -33.78 -2.24 10.84
N ALA A 120 -34.25 -2.25 9.58
CA ALA A 120 -34.14 -1.09 8.70
C ALA A 120 -34.89 0.12 9.24
N ILE A 121 -36.10 -0.05 9.78
CA ILE A 121 -36.89 1.03 10.41
C ILE A 121 -36.12 1.61 11.59
N GLU A 122 -35.67 0.78 12.53
CA GLU A 122 -34.98 1.25 13.74
C GLU A 122 -33.67 1.98 13.43
N LEU A 123 -32.91 1.49 12.42
CA LEU A 123 -31.67 2.15 11.99
C LEU A 123 -31.96 3.49 11.27
N THR A 124 -33.00 3.53 10.44
CA THR A 124 -33.42 4.75 9.73
C THR A 124 -33.90 5.82 10.70
N GLU A 125 -34.67 5.45 11.72
CA GLU A 125 -35.12 6.37 12.79
C GLU A 125 -33.96 6.95 13.59
N LYS A 126 -32.91 6.18 13.80
CA LYS A 126 -31.71 6.58 14.56
C LYS A 126 -30.78 7.47 13.75
N ASP A 127 -30.40 7.03 12.57
CA ASP A 127 -29.47 7.72 11.65
C ASP A 127 -29.52 7.04 10.28
N ALA A 128 -30.46 7.49 9.45
CA ALA A 128 -30.69 6.94 8.12
C ALA A 128 -29.41 6.99 7.25
N LEU A 129 -28.78 8.16 7.14
CA LEU A 129 -27.60 8.34 6.31
C LEU A 129 -26.42 7.49 6.80
N GLY A 130 -26.17 7.46 8.08
CA GLY A 130 -25.09 6.63 8.66
C GLY A 130 -25.35 5.14 8.49
N ALA A 131 -26.60 4.67 8.50
CA ALA A 131 -26.94 3.29 8.22
C ALA A 131 -26.61 2.91 6.76
N HIS A 132 -27.00 3.73 5.79
CA HIS A 132 -26.72 3.51 4.37
C HIS A 132 -25.21 3.61 4.05
N ILE A 133 -24.51 4.65 4.56
CA ILE A 133 -23.07 4.78 4.41
C ILE A 133 -22.34 3.50 4.86
N ARG A 134 -22.74 2.93 6.00
CA ARG A 134 -22.10 1.75 6.56
C ARG A 134 -22.51 0.46 5.85
N ASP A 135 -23.80 0.28 5.61
CA ASP A 135 -24.38 -1.02 5.21
C ASP A 135 -24.53 -1.18 3.71
N GLU A 136 -24.72 -0.12 2.98
CA GLU A 136 -24.82 -0.08 1.51
C GLU A 136 -23.49 0.30 0.86
N LEU A 137 -22.93 1.45 1.22
CA LEU A 137 -21.67 1.93 0.64
C LEU A 137 -20.43 1.23 1.22
N GLY A 138 -20.56 0.56 2.37
CA GLY A 138 -19.46 -0.15 3.03
C GLY A 138 -18.39 0.79 3.60
N ILE A 139 -18.70 2.08 3.76
CA ILE A 139 -17.78 3.10 4.27
C ILE A 139 -17.89 3.10 5.80
N ASN A 140 -16.80 2.75 6.46
CA ASN A 140 -16.68 2.77 7.92
C ASN A 140 -15.71 3.85 8.36
N GLU A 141 -15.86 4.37 9.58
CA GLU A 141 -14.93 5.33 10.19
C GLU A 141 -13.47 4.85 10.18
N ILE A 142 -13.27 3.53 10.24
CA ILE A 142 -11.96 2.86 10.20
C ILE A 142 -11.32 2.94 8.81
N SER A 143 -12.11 3.09 7.75
CA SER A 143 -11.63 3.15 6.37
C SER A 143 -11.35 4.57 5.87
N GLN A 144 -11.62 5.61 6.67
CA GLN A 144 -11.34 6.98 6.26
C GLN A 144 -9.85 7.15 5.98
N ALA A 145 -9.54 7.23 4.69
CA ALA A 145 -8.18 7.35 4.22
C ALA A 145 -7.73 8.82 4.32
N ASN A 146 -6.54 9.04 4.88
CA ASN A 146 -5.93 10.37 4.91
C ASN A 146 -4.86 10.48 3.81
N PRO A 147 -5.11 11.23 2.72
CA PRO A 147 -4.20 11.32 1.58
C PRO A 147 -2.81 11.83 1.96
N ILE A 148 -2.73 12.83 2.84
CA ILE A 148 -1.44 13.40 3.26
C ILE A 148 -0.65 12.41 4.10
N GLN A 149 -1.29 11.73 5.03
CA GLN A 149 -0.64 10.71 5.85
C GLN A 149 -0.12 9.55 4.99
N ALA A 150 -0.92 9.07 4.03
CA ALA A 150 -0.53 8.01 3.12
C ALA A 150 0.65 8.41 2.24
N ALA A 151 0.63 9.62 1.68
CA ALA A 151 1.72 10.18 0.88
C ALA A 151 3.03 10.29 1.66
N ILE A 152 2.99 10.85 2.87
CA ILE A 152 4.18 10.98 3.72
C ILE A 152 4.70 9.60 4.12
N ALA A 153 3.83 8.67 4.51
CA ALA A 153 4.23 7.32 4.88
C ALA A 153 4.91 6.59 3.71
N SER A 154 4.34 6.65 2.52
CA SER A 154 4.86 6.01 1.31
C SER A 154 6.19 6.60 0.87
N GLY A 155 6.28 7.93 0.70
CA GLY A 155 7.51 8.61 0.27
C GLY A 155 8.66 8.48 1.27
N THR A 156 8.37 8.57 2.57
CA THR A 156 9.37 8.36 3.63
C THR A 156 9.86 6.92 3.64
N ALA A 157 8.95 5.95 3.55
CA ALA A 157 9.29 4.53 3.53
C ALA A 157 10.11 4.16 2.28
N PHE A 158 9.77 4.72 1.10
CA PHE A 158 10.57 4.58 -0.12
C PHE A 158 11.99 5.12 0.09
N THR A 159 12.12 6.31 0.65
CA THR A 159 13.41 6.94 0.93
C THR A 159 14.25 6.06 1.87
N VAL A 160 13.69 5.63 2.99
CA VAL A 160 14.37 4.75 3.94
C VAL A 160 14.80 3.44 3.28
N GLY A 161 13.89 2.80 2.52
CA GLY A 161 14.20 1.58 1.77
C GLY A 161 15.36 1.77 0.78
N GLY A 162 15.32 2.84 0.00
CA GLY A 162 16.34 3.14 -1.02
C GLY A 162 17.69 3.62 -0.45
N LEU A 163 17.74 4.05 0.82
CA LEU A 163 19.02 4.36 1.48
C LEU A 163 19.91 3.12 1.67
N PHE A 164 19.33 1.92 1.88
CA PHE A 164 20.12 0.70 2.04
C PHE A 164 21.02 0.39 0.84
N PRO A 165 20.50 0.31 -0.41
CA PRO A 165 21.35 0.12 -1.58
C PRO A 165 22.33 1.28 -1.80
N LEU A 166 21.99 2.53 -1.47
CA LEU A 166 22.92 3.65 -1.54
C LEU A 166 24.13 3.47 -0.62
N LEU A 167 23.92 2.98 0.60
CA LEU A 167 25.03 2.66 1.51
C LEU A 167 25.94 1.58 0.90
N VAL A 168 25.38 0.56 0.26
CA VAL A 168 26.19 -0.46 -0.44
C VAL A 168 27.00 0.18 -1.56
N ILE A 169 26.41 1.04 -2.39
CA ILE A 169 27.11 1.74 -3.47
C ILE A 169 28.30 2.57 -2.93
N LEU A 170 28.16 3.21 -1.79
CA LEU A 170 29.20 4.04 -1.19
C LEU A 170 30.40 3.23 -0.67
N PHE A 171 30.14 2.05 -0.10
CA PHE A 171 31.18 1.31 0.63
C PHE A 171 31.66 0.03 -0.05
N ALA A 172 30.87 -0.60 -0.94
CA ALA A 172 31.28 -1.81 -1.62
C ALA A 172 32.36 -1.54 -2.69
N PRO A 173 33.25 -2.51 -2.98
CA PRO A 173 34.18 -2.42 -4.12
C PRO A 173 33.41 -2.24 -5.44
N VAL A 174 33.95 -1.40 -6.34
CA VAL A 174 33.31 -1.18 -7.65
C VAL A 174 33.29 -2.48 -8.47
N LYS A 175 34.41 -3.21 -8.44
CA LYS A 175 34.47 -4.52 -9.11
C LYS A 175 33.60 -5.53 -8.40
N GLY A 176 32.55 -6.00 -9.07
CA GLY A 176 31.58 -6.94 -8.50
C GLY A 176 30.55 -6.28 -7.59
N MET A 177 30.33 -4.97 -7.72
CA MET A 177 29.35 -4.21 -6.92
C MET A 177 27.93 -4.80 -7.05
N GLU A 178 27.60 -5.32 -8.24
CA GLU A 178 26.31 -5.97 -8.53
C GLU A 178 26.03 -7.16 -7.59
N TYR A 179 27.04 -7.94 -7.22
CA TYR A 179 26.89 -9.07 -6.26
C TYR A 179 26.64 -8.59 -4.83
N TRP A 180 27.33 -7.53 -4.42
CA TRP A 180 27.11 -6.91 -3.10
C TRP A 180 25.72 -6.30 -3.03
N LEU A 181 25.30 -5.54 -4.04
CA LEU A 181 23.95 -4.99 -4.13
C LEU A 181 22.90 -6.08 -4.06
N TYR A 182 23.06 -7.15 -4.86
CA TYR A 182 22.12 -8.27 -4.84
C TYR A 182 22.00 -8.90 -3.46
N GLY A 183 23.12 -9.26 -2.84
CA GLY A 183 23.15 -9.92 -1.54
C GLY A 183 22.50 -9.07 -0.43
N PHE A 184 22.89 -7.79 -0.33
CA PHE A 184 22.30 -6.87 0.66
C PHE A 184 20.83 -6.56 0.38
N THR A 185 20.44 -6.48 -0.88
CA THR A 185 19.04 -6.28 -1.25
C THR A 185 18.18 -7.46 -0.82
N ILE A 186 18.60 -8.69 -1.11
CA ILE A 186 17.88 -9.89 -0.67
C ILE A 186 17.77 -9.94 0.86
N LEU A 187 18.84 -9.63 1.58
CA LEU A 187 18.80 -9.55 3.04
C LEU A 187 17.80 -8.51 3.54
N SER A 188 17.82 -7.30 2.95
CA SER A 188 16.87 -6.22 3.30
C SER A 188 15.42 -6.62 3.01
N LEU A 189 15.17 -7.29 1.88
CA LEU A 189 13.84 -7.79 1.51
C LEU A 189 13.35 -8.90 2.46
N ILE A 190 14.24 -9.78 2.91
CA ILE A 190 13.90 -10.81 3.92
C ILE A 190 13.49 -10.13 5.23
N ILE A 191 14.27 -9.15 5.70
CA ILE A 191 13.94 -8.39 6.93
C ILE A 191 12.60 -7.68 6.78
N LEU A 192 12.39 -6.97 5.67
CA LEU A 192 11.12 -6.30 5.38
C LEU A 192 9.95 -7.30 5.33
N GLY A 193 10.14 -8.45 4.69
CA GLY A 193 9.14 -9.51 4.61
C GLY A 193 8.74 -10.06 5.99
N VAL A 194 9.72 -10.21 6.89
CA VAL A 194 9.47 -10.63 8.29
C VAL A 194 8.68 -9.55 9.04
N ILE A 195 9.09 -8.27 8.93
CA ILE A 195 8.41 -7.15 9.59
C ILE A 195 6.97 -7.04 9.07
N ALA A 196 6.78 -7.01 7.76
CA ALA A 196 5.46 -6.90 7.13
C ALA A 196 4.53 -8.07 7.51
N ALA A 197 5.06 -9.29 7.55
CA ALA A 197 4.28 -10.47 7.94
C ALA A 197 3.89 -10.44 9.42
N LYS A 198 4.79 -10.03 10.32
CA LYS A 198 4.48 -9.94 11.76
C LYS A 198 3.47 -8.84 12.06
N THR A 199 3.60 -7.68 11.42
CA THR A 199 2.69 -6.55 11.64
C THR A 199 1.31 -6.77 11.02
N GLY A 200 1.24 -7.50 9.89
CA GLY A 200 -0.01 -7.85 9.20
C GLY A 200 -0.61 -9.21 9.57
N GLY A 201 -0.02 -9.95 10.54
CA GLY A 201 -0.53 -11.25 10.97
C GLY A 201 -0.46 -12.36 9.90
N SER A 202 0.40 -12.22 8.87
CA SER A 202 0.48 -13.14 7.74
C SER A 202 1.64 -14.15 7.85
N SER A 203 1.67 -15.16 6.95
CA SER A 203 2.75 -16.14 6.92
C SER A 203 4.08 -15.52 6.48
N ILE A 204 5.06 -15.52 7.40
CA ILE A 204 6.43 -15.01 7.18
C ILE A 204 7.07 -15.69 5.96
N LYS A 205 6.97 -17.04 5.86
CA LYS A 205 7.57 -17.79 4.75
C LYS A 205 7.00 -17.36 3.39
N LYS A 206 5.68 -17.20 3.29
CA LYS A 206 5.03 -16.75 2.05
C LYS A 206 5.41 -15.31 1.69
N ALA A 207 5.49 -14.42 2.68
CA ALA A 207 5.89 -13.02 2.48
C ALA A 207 7.32 -12.93 1.93
N ILE A 208 8.29 -13.61 2.59
CA ILE A 208 9.69 -13.64 2.15
C ILE A 208 9.82 -14.17 0.72
N ILE A 209 9.25 -15.35 0.42
CA ILE A 209 9.36 -15.96 -0.90
C ILE A 209 8.82 -15.00 -1.99
N ARG A 210 7.65 -14.41 -1.75
CA ARG A 210 7.03 -13.51 -2.72
C ARG A 210 7.89 -12.28 -3.00
N ILE A 211 8.40 -11.61 -1.95
CA ILE A 211 9.20 -10.40 -2.10
C ILE A 211 10.56 -10.71 -2.74
N THR A 212 11.22 -11.78 -2.35
CA THR A 212 12.55 -12.14 -2.87
C THR A 212 12.50 -12.60 -4.31
N ILE A 213 11.47 -13.33 -4.75
CA ILE A 213 11.31 -13.70 -6.15
C ILE A 213 11.17 -12.47 -7.04
N TRP A 214 10.25 -11.56 -6.71
CA TRP A 214 10.04 -10.35 -7.51
C TRP A 214 11.26 -9.41 -7.49
N GLY A 215 11.93 -9.26 -6.33
CA GLY A 215 13.17 -8.50 -6.23
C GLY A 215 14.29 -9.09 -7.08
N THR A 216 14.47 -10.41 -7.07
CA THR A 216 15.46 -11.10 -7.91
C THR A 216 15.17 -10.91 -9.40
N LEU A 217 13.91 -11.03 -9.81
CA LEU A 217 13.51 -10.82 -11.22
C LEU A 217 13.77 -9.38 -11.66
N ALA A 218 13.42 -8.39 -10.84
CA ALA A 218 13.65 -6.98 -11.17
C ALA A 218 15.14 -6.68 -11.32
N MET A 219 15.97 -7.10 -10.36
CA MET A 219 17.41 -6.92 -10.41
C MET A 219 18.05 -7.65 -11.60
N GLY A 220 17.61 -8.88 -11.87
CA GLY A 220 18.11 -9.68 -13.00
C GLY A 220 17.80 -9.04 -14.36
N LEU A 221 16.58 -8.52 -14.55
CA LEU A 221 16.20 -7.81 -15.76
C LEU A 221 17.00 -6.51 -15.91
N SER A 222 17.19 -5.76 -14.84
CA SER A 222 18.00 -4.52 -14.87
C SER A 222 19.47 -4.79 -15.18
N ALA A 223 20.05 -5.84 -14.59
CA ALA A 223 21.41 -6.29 -14.93
C ALA A 223 21.54 -6.66 -16.42
N PHE A 224 20.56 -7.38 -16.95
CA PHE A 224 20.53 -7.77 -18.36
C PHE A 224 20.48 -6.55 -19.28
N VAL A 225 19.63 -5.56 -18.97
CA VAL A 225 19.58 -4.30 -19.71
C VAL A 225 20.93 -3.59 -19.65
N GLY A 226 21.51 -3.44 -18.44
CA GLY A 226 22.82 -2.82 -18.27
C GLY A 226 23.92 -3.51 -19.08
N TYR A 227 23.95 -4.83 -19.08
CA TYR A 227 24.89 -5.61 -19.90
C TYR A 227 24.72 -5.34 -21.39
N LEU A 228 23.49 -5.28 -21.91
CA LEU A 228 23.22 -4.99 -23.32
C LEU A 228 23.75 -3.61 -23.75
N PHE A 229 23.62 -2.61 -22.88
CA PHE A 229 24.13 -1.26 -23.18
C PHE A 229 25.62 -1.15 -22.91
N GLY A 230 26.18 -1.85 -21.93
CA GLY A 230 27.63 -1.85 -21.64
C GLY A 230 28.50 -2.47 -22.70
N ILE A 231 27.99 -3.37 -23.54
CA ILE A 231 28.75 -3.95 -24.67
C ILE A 231 28.92 -2.95 -25.82
N ARG A 232 28.14 -1.89 -25.86
CA ARG A 232 28.12 -0.92 -26.97
C ARG A 232 28.91 0.37 -26.69
N VAL A 233 29.48 0.48 -25.50
CA VAL A 233 30.31 1.60 -25.05
C VAL A 233 31.73 1.11 -24.83
#